data_9f7cbcadff2e08ff0352721a3d289aa2
#
_entry.id   9f7cbcadff2e08ff0352721a3d289aa2
#
_cell.length_a   1.000
_cell.length_b   1.000
_cell.length_c   1.000
_cell.angle_alpha   90.00
_cell.angle_beta   90.00
_cell.angle_gamma   90.00
#
_symmetry.space_group_name_H-M   'P 1'
#
loop_
_entity.id
_entity.type
_entity.pdbx_description
1 polymer ?
#
loop_
_entity_poly.entity_id
_entity_poly.type
_entity_poly.pdbx_seq_one_letter_code
_entity_poly.pdbx_strand_id
1 'polypeptide(L)'
;MKKRLAAILAVIIAVSSLTACGGNNNTDVDSSAAAGTTAADTTSAAATTAPLTEADLSKVVASVNKDGVDADYFDITYGDFNREYQFYLGNYGKDESNDADKEVCEQYRRSIIEFLTTERITLYIADQKGLGADSLTEDELAEINSSVEETLDQWYSSYEEEAKAALGDDASDEQIREKEIELFNAFMESCGLDKDIFYTWQKNSTVQGKLMESELADVTITDDDISQFIDDTVAEAKECWETDPATFESNSTYMSVYVPEGTRNIREILLKFGDDDMMELSKLRNSGTDEDNETANELRETLADGKRSTADEIIKQLEEGKSFEELAEQYNEDTAGNYEFAVVPNSTLWNQEFQDVLATLENVGDYSEPIVTDYGLLIIQYSSDAAITDEEWENLRSDAREYLVYQTKLSKTNDLLTQWKTDYPYTIDYAALRLEDPNTVSSDGTAGAE
;
A
#
# COMPACT_ATOMS: atom_id res chain seq x y z
N MET A 1 15.58 7.78 8.50
CA MET A 1 15.88 8.57 7.29
C MET A 1 15.84 7.74 6.00
N LYS A 2 16.46 6.54 5.91
CA LYS A 2 16.48 5.70 4.68
C LYS A 2 15.10 5.30 4.09
N LYS A 3 14.05 5.19 4.91
CA LYS A 3 12.67 4.90 4.43
C LYS A 3 11.91 6.10 3.85
N ARG A 4 12.39 7.34 4.05
CA ARG A 4 11.69 8.55 3.60
C ARG A 4 12.01 8.95 2.14
N LEU A 5 13.20 8.62 1.62
CA LEU A 5 13.55 8.89 0.21
C LEU A 5 12.79 7.97 -0.77
N ALA A 6 12.63 6.69 -0.43
CA ALA A 6 11.84 5.77 -1.27
C ALA A 6 10.36 6.15 -1.36
N ALA A 7 9.81 6.79 -0.32
CA ALA A 7 8.43 7.27 -0.31
C ALA A 7 8.21 8.50 -1.21
N ILE A 8 9.23 9.34 -1.41
CA ILE A 8 9.12 10.54 -2.26
C ILE A 8 9.09 10.15 -3.75
N LEU A 9 9.88 9.15 -4.16
CA LEU A 9 9.83 8.62 -5.54
C LEU A 9 8.47 7.97 -5.85
N ALA A 10 7.90 7.25 -4.89
CA ALA A 10 6.57 6.65 -5.01
C ALA A 10 5.45 7.70 -5.08
N VAL A 11 5.61 8.86 -4.42
CA VAL A 11 4.61 9.94 -4.44
C VAL A 11 4.57 10.67 -5.78
N ILE A 12 5.70 10.89 -6.45
CA ILE A 12 5.72 11.54 -7.77
C ILE A 12 5.12 10.62 -8.84
N ILE A 13 5.35 9.31 -8.74
CA ILE A 13 4.75 8.30 -9.64
C ILE A 13 3.26 8.07 -9.31
N ALA A 14 2.88 8.14 -8.04
CA ALA A 14 1.48 7.95 -7.60
C ALA A 14 0.59 9.16 -7.91
N VAL A 15 1.13 10.38 -7.94
CA VAL A 15 0.35 11.60 -8.28
C VAL A 15 -0.05 11.62 -9.75
N SER A 16 0.76 11.05 -10.64
CA SER A 16 0.38 10.90 -12.05
C SER A 16 -0.67 9.81 -12.31
N SER A 17 -0.84 8.85 -11.41
CA SER A 17 -1.84 7.78 -11.55
C SER A 17 -3.22 8.09 -10.92
N LEU A 18 -3.32 9.10 -10.05
CA LEU A 18 -4.57 9.45 -9.36
C LEU A 18 -5.50 10.38 -10.14
N THR A 19 -5.04 11.01 -11.23
CA THR A 19 -5.89 11.89 -12.06
C THR A 19 -6.65 11.16 -13.16
N ALA A 20 -6.45 9.86 -13.38
CA ALA A 20 -7.06 9.12 -14.48
C ALA A 20 -8.26 8.22 -14.11
N CYS A 21 -8.65 8.10 -12.83
CA CYS A 21 -9.80 7.27 -12.44
C CYS A 21 -10.70 7.99 -11.43
N GLY A 22 -11.67 8.74 -11.96
CA GLY A 22 -12.92 9.02 -11.26
C GLY A 22 -13.75 7.74 -11.24
N GLY A 23 -13.63 6.91 -10.20
CA GLY A 23 -14.40 5.68 -10.05
C GLY A 23 -14.07 5.02 -8.71
N ASN A 24 -15.03 5.13 -7.81
CA ASN A 24 -15.05 4.52 -6.49
C ASN A 24 -14.79 3.02 -6.57
N ASN A 25 -13.66 2.52 -6.08
CA ASN A 25 -13.53 1.15 -5.59
C ASN A 25 -12.30 1.05 -4.66
N ASN A 26 -12.59 0.85 -3.38
CA ASN A 26 -11.67 0.37 -2.37
C ASN A 26 -11.11 -0.99 -2.81
N THR A 27 -9.83 -1.05 -3.12
CA THR A 27 -9.07 -2.30 -3.08
C THR A 27 -7.72 -2.00 -2.47
N ASP A 28 -7.46 -2.64 -1.34
CA ASP A 28 -6.18 -2.70 -0.65
C ASP A 28 -5.06 -3.05 -1.66
N VAL A 29 -4.11 -2.15 -1.82
CA VAL A 29 -2.89 -2.44 -2.57
C VAL A 29 -1.88 -2.99 -1.58
N ASP A 30 -1.83 -4.31 -1.50
CA ASP A 30 -0.78 -5.05 -0.83
C ASP A 30 0.58 -4.72 -1.47
N SER A 31 1.45 -4.06 -0.72
CA SER A 31 2.78 -3.63 -1.15
C SER A 31 3.82 -4.76 -1.02
N SER A 32 3.52 -5.90 -1.61
CA SER A 32 4.47 -7.01 -1.75
C SER A 32 4.48 -7.56 -3.19
N ALA A 33 4.87 -6.72 -4.15
CA ALA A 33 5.29 -7.22 -5.45
C ALA A 33 6.80 -7.44 -5.42
N ALA A 34 7.22 -8.56 -4.85
CA ALA A 34 8.54 -9.10 -5.12
C ALA A 34 8.58 -9.57 -6.58
N ALA A 35 9.60 -9.12 -7.29
CA ALA A 35 9.91 -9.55 -8.64
C ALA A 35 9.94 -11.09 -8.74
N GLY A 36 9.03 -11.61 -9.49
CA GLY A 36 8.98 -13.01 -9.89
C GLY A 36 8.53 -13.08 -11.34
N THR A 37 9.38 -12.67 -12.27
CA THR A 37 9.19 -12.91 -13.68
C THR A 37 10.05 -14.11 -14.10
N THR A 38 9.38 -15.24 -14.27
CA THR A 38 9.94 -16.33 -15.09
C THR A 38 10.09 -15.82 -16.52
N ALA A 39 11.33 -15.81 -17.00
CA ALA A 39 11.64 -15.52 -18.39
C ALA A 39 10.80 -16.41 -19.32
N ALA A 40 9.91 -15.80 -20.08
CA ALA A 40 9.25 -16.47 -21.20
C ALA A 40 10.21 -16.49 -22.37
N ASP A 41 10.39 -17.68 -22.90
CA ASP A 41 11.17 -18.02 -24.11
C ASP A 41 10.75 -17.11 -25.28
N THR A 42 11.47 -15.98 -25.49
CA THR A 42 11.17 -14.99 -26.54
C THR A 42 11.86 -15.40 -27.86
N THR A 43 11.30 -16.39 -28.53
CA THR A 43 11.40 -16.49 -29.98
C THR A 43 10.07 -16.11 -30.61
N SER A 44 9.68 -14.85 -30.50
CA SER A 44 8.63 -14.27 -31.33
C SER A 44 9.26 -13.43 -32.43
N ALA A 45 8.97 -13.79 -33.67
CA ALA A 45 9.40 -13.03 -34.83
C ALA A 45 8.80 -11.61 -34.76
N ALA A 46 9.62 -10.64 -34.40
CA ALA A 46 9.27 -9.23 -34.45
C ALA A 46 8.78 -8.86 -35.85
N ALA A 47 7.61 -8.27 -35.95
CA ALA A 47 7.21 -7.56 -37.15
C ALA A 47 8.27 -6.48 -37.36
N THR A 48 9.04 -6.56 -38.44
CA THR A 48 10.14 -5.66 -38.78
C THR A 48 9.60 -4.29 -39.13
N THR A 49 9.36 -3.47 -38.12
CA THR A 49 9.42 -2.02 -38.29
C THR A 49 10.87 -1.65 -38.53
N ALA A 50 11.16 -0.86 -39.55
CA ALA A 50 12.53 -0.40 -39.82
C ALA A 50 13.09 0.25 -38.53
N PRO A 51 14.37 0.03 -38.19
CA PRO A 51 14.98 0.64 -37.02
C PRO A 51 14.78 2.16 -37.06
N LEU A 52 14.44 2.77 -35.91
CA LEU A 52 14.34 4.22 -35.77
C LEU A 52 15.65 4.87 -36.21
N THR A 53 15.57 5.89 -37.05
CA THR A 53 16.74 6.66 -37.46
C THR A 53 17.10 7.70 -36.40
N GLU A 54 18.33 8.21 -36.45
CA GLU A 54 18.75 9.33 -35.58
C GLU A 54 17.84 10.56 -35.75
N ALA A 55 17.34 10.80 -36.98
CA ALA A 55 16.39 11.86 -37.24
C ALA A 55 15.02 11.63 -36.56
N ASP A 56 14.56 10.39 -36.48
CA ASP A 56 13.34 10.04 -35.78
C ASP A 56 13.49 10.25 -34.28
N LEU A 57 14.62 9.84 -33.70
CA LEU A 57 14.92 10.00 -32.28
C LEU A 57 15.11 11.46 -31.86
N SER A 58 15.64 12.30 -32.76
CA SER A 58 15.87 13.75 -32.51
C SER A 58 14.61 14.61 -32.65
N LYS A 59 13.48 14.01 -33.10
CA LYS A 59 12.24 14.77 -33.28
C LYS A 59 11.71 15.23 -31.92
N VAL A 60 11.51 16.54 -31.77
CA VAL A 60 10.83 17.11 -30.58
C VAL A 60 9.36 16.71 -30.61
N VAL A 61 8.90 16.05 -29.55
CA VAL A 61 7.52 15.56 -29.38
C VAL A 61 6.74 16.30 -28.31
N ALA A 62 7.43 17.08 -27.47
CA ALA A 62 6.78 17.98 -26.53
C ALA A 62 7.70 19.17 -26.26
N SER A 63 7.14 20.38 -26.15
CA SER A 63 7.87 21.61 -25.87
C SER A 63 6.98 22.66 -25.21
N VAL A 64 7.58 23.62 -24.51
CA VAL A 64 6.91 24.81 -23.96
C VAL A 64 7.17 26.01 -24.83
N ASN A 65 6.09 26.64 -25.32
CA ASN A 65 6.16 27.89 -26.07
C ASN A 65 5.67 29.04 -25.17
N LYS A 66 6.61 29.65 -24.43
CA LYS A 66 6.33 30.74 -23.51
C LYS A 66 7.38 31.84 -23.68
N ASP A 67 6.93 33.12 -23.78
CA ASP A 67 7.81 34.25 -23.89
C ASP A 67 8.77 34.38 -22.71
N GLY A 68 10.05 34.57 -23.01
CA GLY A 68 11.10 34.73 -21.98
C GLY A 68 11.63 33.43 -21.37
N VAL A 69 11.21 32.27 -21.90
CA VAL A 69 11.70 30.96 -21.52
C VAL A 69 12.48 30.35 -22.67
N ASP A 70 13.61 29.71 -22.35
CA ASP A 70 14.37 28.95 -23.33
C ASP A 70 13.61 27.66 -23.68
N ALA A 71 13.06 27.58 -24.89
CA ALA A 71 12.29 26.45 -25.35
C ALA A 71 13.16 25.16 -25.36
N ASP A 72 14.44 25.29 -25.74
CA ASP A 72 15.35 24.14 -25.83
C ASP A 72 15.50 23.41 -24.48
N TYR A 73 15.33 24.11 -23.34
CA TYR A 73 15.34 23.51 -22.01
C TYR A 73 14.17 22.53 -21.80
N PHE A 74 13.02 22.85 -22.39
CA PHE A 74 11.79 22.08 -22.23
C PHE A 74 11.56 21.05 -23.33
N ASP A 75 12.40 21.06 -24.38
CA ASP A 75 12.24 20.11 -25.47
C ASP A 75 12.42 18.69 -25.00
N ILE A 76 11.41 17.87 -25.30
CA ILE A 76 11.43 16.43 -25.09
C ILE A 76 11.45 15.80 -26.47
N THR A 77 12.52 15.06 -26.77
CA THR A 77 12.65 14.35 -28.04
C THR A 77 11.92 13.01 -27.99
N TYR A 78 11.60 12.46 -29.17
CA TYR A 78 11.10 11.10 -29.27
C TYR A 78 12.11 10.09 -28.67
N GLY A 79 13.40 10.37 -28.77
CA GLY A 79 14.45 9.56 -28.15
C GLY A 79 14.36 9.51 -26.63
N ASP A 80 14.14 10.66 -25.98
CA ASP A 80 13.93 10.74 -24.53
C ASP A 80 12.73 9.91 -24.10
N PHE A 81 11.60 10.12 -24.77
CA PHE A 81 10.38 9.38 -24.54
C PHE A 81 10.54 7.87 -24.79
N ASN A 82 11.15 7.49 -25.94
CA ASN A 82 11.28 6.10 -26.32
C ASN A 82 12.18 5.30 -25.39
N ARG A 83 13.27 5.91 -24.85
CA ARG A 83 14.15 5.24 -23.89
C ARG A 83 13.39 4.86 -22.62
N GLU A 84 12.65 5.79 -22.04
CA GLU A 84 11.79 5.52 -20.88
C GLU A 84 10.75 4.46 -21.20
N TYR A 85 10.12 4.55 -22.37
CA TYR A 85 9.08 3.61 -22.78
C TYR A 85 9.61 2.19 -22.98
N GLN A 86 10.76 2.01 -23.62
CA GLN A 86 11.39 0.70 -23.79
C GLN A 86 11.82 0.11 -22.46
N PHE A 87 12.33 0.93 -21.55
CA PHE A 87 12.67 0.49 -20.20
C PHE A 87 11.44 -0.03 -19.45
N TYR A 88 10.31 0.67 -19.50
CA TYR A 88 9.06 0.22 -18.88
C TYR A 88 8.55 -1.07 -19.50
N LEU A 89 8.52 -1.16 -20.84
CA LEU A 89 8.10 -2.40 -21.52
C LEU A 89 8.95 -3.59 -21.11
N GLY A 90 10.27 -3.44 -21.12
CA GLY A 90 11.19 -4.51 -20.75
C GLY A 90 11.06 -4.92 -19.28
N ASN A 91 11.02 -3.94 -18.37
CA ASN A 91 10.92 -4.17 -16.93
C ASN A 91 9.63 -4.92 -16.53
N TYR A 92 8.51 -4.61 -17.19
CA TYR A 92 7.21 -5.23 -16.89
C TYR A 92 6.83 -6.36 -17.87
N GLY A 93 7.76 -6.78 -18.75
CA GLY A 93 7.55 -7.87 -19.70
C GLY A 93 6.36 -7.61 -20.64
N LYS A 94 6.20 -6.36 -21.10
CA LYS A 94 5.09 -5.94 -21.96
C LYS A 94 5.52 -5.87 -23.43
N ASP A 95 4.62 -6.23 -24.34
CA ASP A 95 4.86 -6.25 -25.79
C ASP A 95 3.69 -5.55 -26.51
N GLU A 96 3.97 -4.41 -27.17
CA GLU A 96 2.97 -3.69 -27.97
C GLU A 96 2.33 -4.53 -29.10
N SER A 97 3.01 -5.57 -29.58
CA SER A 97 2.47 -6.47 -30.61
C SER A 97 1.41 -7.41 -30.07
N ASN A 98 1.34 -7.58 -28.74
CA ASN A 98 0.35 -8.40 -28.05
C ASN A 98 -0.92 -7.58 -27.80
N ASP A 99 -2.05 -8.04 -28.33
CA ASP A 99 -3.34 -7.37 -28.17
C ASP A 99 -3.75 -7.21 -26.67
N ALA A 100 -3.34 -8.14 -25.81
CA ALA A 100 -3.62 -8.08 -24.38
C ALA A 100 -2.86 -6.97 -23.65
N ASP A 101 -1.73 -6.49 -24.20
CA ASP A 101 -0.89 -5.46 -23.58
C ASP A 101 -1.14 -4.05 -24.15
N LYS A 102 -1.95 -3.90 -25.22
CA LYS A 102 -2.15 -2.61 -25.91
C LYS A 102 -2.64 -1.51 -24.99
N GLU A 103 -3.60 -1.80 -24.13
CA GLU A 103 -4.17 -0.82 -23.20
C GLU A 103 -3.13 -0.36 -22.19
N VAL A 104 -2.41 -1.28 -21.56
CA VAL A 104 -1.37 -0.94 -20.59
C VAL A 104 -0.19 -0.22 -21.27
N CYS A 105 0.15 -0.58 -22.49
CA CYS A 105 1.16 0.14 -23.26
C CYS A 105 0.74 1.59 -23.59
N GLU A 106 -0.54 1.83 -23.87
CA GLU A 106 -1.06 3.20 -24.03
C GLU A 106 -1.01 3.99 -22.71
N GLN A 107 -1.37 3.37 -21.59
CA GLN A 107 -1.26 3.98 -20.26
C GLN A 107 0.19 4.35 -19.95
N TYR A 108 1.16 3.47 -20.24
CA TYR A 108 2.58 3.79 -20.07
C TYR A 108 3.01 4.99 -20.93
N ARG A 109 2.62 5.06 -22.19
CA ARG A 109 2.94 6.22 -23.05
C ARG A 109 2.39 7.53 -22.46
N ARG A 110 1.15 7.55 -21.96
CA ARG A 110 0.56 8.72 -21.30
C ARG A 110 1.32 9.11 -20.05
N SER A 111 1.58 8.15 -19.18
CA SER A 111 2.29 8.40 -17.90
C SER A 111 3.72 8.89 -18.13
N ILE A 112 4.42 8.34 -19.11
CA ILE A 112 5.81 8.73 -19.41
C ILE A 112 5.88 10.15 -19.94
N ILE A 113 5.04 10.55 -20.89
CA ILE A 113 5.08 11.93 -21.39
C ILE A 113 4.66 12.94 -20.32
N GLU A 114 3.71 12.57 -19.45
CA GLU A 114 3.32 13.41 -18.33
C GLU A 114 4.45 13.51 -17.29
N PHE A 115 5.13 12.42 -16.99
CA PHE A 115 6.31 12.41 -16.13
C PHE A 115 7.41 13.30 -16.68
N LEU A 116 7.83 13.12 -17.93
CA LEU A 116 8.90 13.90 -18.56
C LEU A 116 8.59 15.40 -18.60
N THR A 117 7.35 15.76 -18.94
CA THR A 117 6.94 17.18 -18.95
C THR A 117 6.94 17.77 -17.54
N THR A 118 6.47 17.03 -16.56
CA THR A 118 6.46 17.45 -15.13
C THR A 118 7.89 17.58 -14.60
N GLU A 119 8.75 16.61 -14.91
CA GLU A 119 10.16 16.65 -14.54
C GLU A 119 10.86 17.90 -15.07
N ARG A 120 10.72 18.20 -16.37
CA ARG A 120 11.33 19.38 -16.96
C ARG A 120 10.86 20.68 -16.30
N ILE A 121 9.55 20.80 -16.02
CA ILE A 121 9.00 21.98 -15.33
C ILE A 121 9.60 22.11 -13.92
N THR A 122 9.61 21.03 -13.15
CA THR A 122 10.09 21.07 -11.76
C THR A 122 11.58 21.36 -11.67
N LEU A 123 12.39 20.76 -12.54
CA LEU A 123 13.83 21.04 -12.63
C LEU A 123 14.10 22.50 -13.03
N TYR A 124 13.36 23.04 -14.00
CA TYR A 124 13.47 24.45 -14.39
C TYR A 124 13.17 25.37 -13.21
N ILE A 125 12.10 25.11 -12.47
CA ILE A 125 11.73 25.93 -11.31
C ILE A 125 12.77 25.81 -10.20
N ALA A 126 13.33 24.61 -9.96
CA ALA A 126 14.42 24.42 -9.04
C ALA A 126 15.65 25.26 -9.42
N ASP A 127 16.03 25.28 -10.70
CA ASP A 127 17.13 26.10 -11.20
C ASP A 127 16.87 27.60 -10.99
N GLN A 128 15.65 28.09 -11.30
CA GLN A 128 15.27 29.48 -11.09
C GLN A 128 15.31 29.90 -9.60
N LYS A 129 15.16 28.95 -8.70
CA LYS A 129 15.24 29.16 -7.23
C LYS A 129 16.64 28.90 -6.66
N GLY A 130 17.61 28.55 -7.50
CA GLY A 130 18.97 28.21 -7.06
C GLY A 130 19.06 26.88 -6.32
N LEU A 131 18.10 25.98 -6.55
CA LEU A 131 18.02 24.63 -5.97
C LEU A 131 18.34 23.53 -7.01
N GLY A 132 18.78 23.92 -8.22
CA GLY A 132 19.08 23.00 -9.31
C GLY A 132 20.31 22.11 -9.04
N ALA A 133 20.68 21.32 -10.04
CA ALA A 133 21.74 20.31 -9.95
C ALA A 133 23.10 20.89 -9.48
N ASP A 134 23.41 22.12 -9.87
CA ASP A 134 24.65 22.82 -9.47
C ASP A 134 24.65 23.24 -7.98
N SER A 135 23.52 23.17 -7.30
CA SER A 135 23.39 23.47 -5.88
C SER A 135 23.62 22.26 -4.99
N LEU A 136 23.82 21.06 -5.57
CA LEU A 136 24.04 19.83 -4.80
C LEU A 136 25.41 19.88 -4.11
N THR A 137 25.40 19.57 -2.83
CA THR A 137 26.60 19.50 -1.99
C THR A 137 27.38 18.22 -2.25
N GLU A 138 28.65 18.16 -1.79
CA GLU A 138 29.48 16.95 -1.86
C GLU A 138 28.83 15.78 -1.09
N ASP A 139 28.18 16.05 0.03
CA ASP A 139 27.49 15.02 0.84
C ASP A 139 26.26 14.48 0.10
N GLU A 140 25.44 15.35 -0.52
CA GLU A 140 24.29 14.93 -1.34
C GLU A 140 24.72 14.11 -2.56
N LEU A 141 25.81 14.50 -3.22
CA LEU A 141 26.38 13.73 -4.33
C LEU A 141 26.91 12.36 -3.87
N ALA A 142 27.49 12.27 -2.68
CA ALA A 142 27.93 10.99 -2.12
C ALA A 142 26.72 10.09 -1.76
N GLU A 143 25.63 10.66 -1.23
CA GLU A 143 24.39 9.93 -0.98
C GLU A 143 23.76 9.42 -2.29
N ILE A 144 23.73 10.26 -3.34
CA ILE A 144 23.27 9.86 -4.67
C ILE A 144 24.07 8.67 -5.18
N ASN A 145 25.39 8.74 -5.14
CA ASN A 145 26.27 7.65 -5.59
C ASN A 145 26.00 6.36 -4.81
N SER A 146 25.92 6.43 -3.48
CA SER A 146 25.64 5.24 -2.65
C SER A 146 24.26 4.63 -2.96
N SER A 147 23.24 5.46 -3.14
CA SER A 147 21.88 5.01 -3.46
C SER A 147 21.81 4.35 -4.84
N VAL A 148 22.51 4.90 -5.83
CA VAL A 148 22.58 4.33 -7.18
C VAL A 148 23.33 3.00 -7.16
N GLU A 149 24.45 2.89 -6.46
CA GLU A 149 25.18 1.64 -6.35
C GLU A 149 24.33 0.55 -5.66
N GLU A 150 23.61 0.89 -4.59
CA GLU A 150 22.68 -0.04 -3.92
C GLU A 150 21.55 -0.48 -4.89
N THR A 151 21.02 0.44 -5.68
CA THR A 151 19.98 0.15 -6.69
C THR A 151 20.50 -0.76 -7.80
N LEU A 152 21.68 -0.45 -8.34
CA LEU A 152 22.32 -1.27 -9.37
C LEU A 152 22.63 -2.68 -8.84
N ASP A 153 23.07 -2.80 -7.58
CA ASP A 153 23.32 -4.11 -6.97
C ASP A 153 22.05 -4.96 -6.88
N GLN A 154 20.92 -4.37 -6.55
CA GLN A 154 19.61 -5.03 -6.55
C GLN A 154 19.20 -5.45 -7.99
N TRP A 155 19.39 -4.57 -8.97
CA TRP A 155 19.12 -4.91 -10.38
C TRP A 155 19.97 -6.05 -10.88
N TYR A 156 21.28 -6.05 -10.60
CA TYR A 156 22.16 -7.16 -10.99
C TYR A 156 21.69 -8.47 -10.37
N SER A 157 21.39 -8.47 -9.05
CA SER A 157 20.93 -9.66 -8.34
C SER A 157 19.59 -10.20 -8.86
N SER A 158 18.76 -9.39 -9.52
CA SER A 158 17.52 -9.87 -10.16
C SER A 158 17.77 -10.83 -11.33
N TYR A 159 18.99 -10.85 -11.90
CA TYR A 159 19.41 -11.75 -12.98
C TYR A 159 20.13 -13.01 -12.49
N GLU A 160 20.17 -13.27 -11.16
CA GLU A 160 20.93 -14.41 -10.60
C GLU A 160 20.50 -15.77 -11.16
N GLU A 161 19.20 -16.01 -11.27
CA GLU A 161 18.68 -17.28 -11.79
C GLU A 161 19.03 -17.47 -13.28
N GLU A 162 18.94 -16.42 -14.09
CA GLU A 162 19.33 -16.46 -15.51
C GLU A 162 20.84 -16.67 -15.68
N ALA A 163 21.64 -16.02 -14.84
CA ALA A 163 23.09 -16.17 -14.83
C ALA A 163 23.48 -17.61 -14.47
N LYS A 164 22.87 -18.20 -13.43
CA LYS A 164 23.07 -19.61 -13.06
C LYS A 164 22.63 -20.56 -14.17
N ALA A 165 21.48 -20.32 -14.78
CA ALA A 165 21.00 -21.15 -15.89
C ALA A 165 21.95 -21.11 -17.11
N ALA A 166 22.58 -19.95 -17.38
CA ALA A 166 23.51 -19.76 -18.48
C ALA A 166 24.89 -20.40 -18.21
N LEU A 167 25.35 -20.44 -16.98
CA LEU A 167 26.70 -20.88 -16.58
C LEU A 167 26.73 -22.35 -16.13
N GLY A 168 25.61 -22.86 -15.57
CA GLY A 168 25.52 -24.20 -15.00
C GLY A 168 25.92 -24.28 -13.53
N ASP A 169 25.66 -25.45 -12.91
CA ASP A 169 25.73 -25.67 -11.46
C ASP A 169 27.15 -25.56 -10.87
N ASP A 170 28.20 -25.58 -11.67
CA ASP A 170 29.59 -25.50 -11.20
C ASP A 170 30.16 -24.08 -11.21
N ALA A 171 29.36 -23.05 -11.51
CA ALA A 171 29.80 -21.67 -11.58
C ALA A 171 30.11 -21.10 -10.17
N SER A 172 31.18 -20.34 -10.07
CA SER A 172 31.49 -19.61 -8.84
C SER A 172 30.60 -18.36 -8.69
N ASP A 173 30.45 -17.87 -7.44
CA ASP A 173 29.70 -16.65 -7.16
C ASP A 173 30.24 -15.44 -7.97
N GLU A 174 31.56 -15.36 -8.18
CA GLU A 174 32.18 -14.30 -8.98
C GLU A 174 31.76 -14.40 -10.47
N GLN A 175 31.70 -15.60 -11.02
CA GLN A 175 31.25 -15.81 -12.41
C GLN A 175 29.75 -15.51 -12.56
N ILE A 176 28.94 -15.90 -11.57
CA ILE A 176 27.52 -15.58 -11.54
C ILE A 176 27.35 -14.07 -11.53
N ARG A 177 28.06 -13.36 -10.66
CA ARG A 177 27.99 -11.89 -10.54
C ARG A 177 28.41 -11.17 -11.83
N GLU A 178 29.48 -11.60 -12.48
CA GLU A 178 29.90 -11.05 -13.78
C GLU A 178 28.81 -11.24 -14.85
N LYS A 179 28.13 -12.40 -14.83
CA LYS A 179 27.06 -12.70 -15.77
C LYS A 179 25.78 -11.91 -15.52
N GLU A 180 25.42 -11.70 -14.26
CA GLU A 180 24.33 -10.81 -13.86
C GLU A 180 24.53 -9.39 -14.43
N ILE A 181 25.72 -8.83 -14.23
CA ILE A 181 26.09 -7.50 -14.74
C ILE A 181 26.02 -7.47 -16.29
N GLU A 182 26.50 -8.52 -16.95
CA GLU A 182 26.44 -8.64 -18.42
C GLU A 182 24.99 -8.65 -18.91
N LEU A 183 24.12 -9.45 -18.29
CA LEU A 183 22.70 -9.56 -18.65
C LEU A 183 21.97 -8.24 -18.45
N PHE A 184 22.17 -7.60 -17.30
CA PHE A 184 21.58 -6.29 -17.03
C PHE A 184 22.04 -5.22 -18.04
N ASN A 185 23.35 -5.16 -18.34
CA ASN A 185 23.87 -4.19 -19.30
C ASN A 185 23.32 -4.44 -20.70
N ALA A 186 23.15 -5.70 -21.11
CA ALA A 186 22.52 -6.05 -22.39
C ALA A 186 21.04 -5.60 -22.44
N PHE A 187 20.32 -5.75 -21.32
CA PHE A 187 18.96 -5.22 -21.20
C PHE A 187 18.93 -3.70 -21.35
N MET A 188 19.79 -2.98 -20.62
CA MET A 188 19.85 -1.51 -20.69
C MET A 188 20.20 -1.03 -22.11
N GLU A 189 21.17 -1.67 -22.77
CA GLU A 189 21.52 -1.36 -24.14
C GLU A 189 20.35 -1.58 -25.10
N SER A 190 19.56 -2.62 -24.89
CA SER A 190 18.35 -2.88 -25.69
C SER A 190 17.30 -1.78 -25.59
N CYS A 191 17.27 -1.08 -24.44
CA CYS A 191 16.42 0.09 -24.23
C CYS A 191 17.04 1.41 -24.74
N GLY A 192 18.29 1.39 -25.21
CA GLY A 192 19.04 2.59 -25.58
C GLY A 192 19.53 3.39 -24.37
N LEU A 193 19.75 2.71 -23.24
CA LEU A 193 20.19 3.27 -21.96
C LEU A 193 21.54 2.70 -21.57
N ASP A 194 22.21 3.36 -20.64
CA ASP A 194 23.34 2.85 -19.89
C ASP A 194 23.09 3.05 -18.38
N LYS A 195 23.95 2.48 -17.55
CA LYS A 195 23.80 2.56 -16.09
C LYS A 195 23.90 4.00 -15.54
N ASP A 196 24.50 4.93 -16.30
CA ASP A 196 24.70 6.30 -15.83
C ASP A 196 23.36 7.07 -15.80
N ILE A 197 22.32 6.55 -16.46
CA ILE A 197 20.97 7.10 -16.36
C ILE A 197 20.44 7.05 -14.92
N PHE A 198 20.79 6.03 -14.12
CA PHE A 198 20.37 5.95 -12.72
C PHE A 198 20.91 7.11 -11.88
N TYR A 199 22.13 7.56 -12.17
CA TYR A 199 22.69 8.76 -11.53
C TYR A 199 21.93 10.02 -11.92
N THR A 200 21.52 10.12 -13.19
CA THR A 200 20.70 11.23 -13.67
C THR A 200 19.34 11.24 -12.99
N TRP A 201 18.63 10.12 -12.97
CA TRP A 201 17.33 9.99 -12.31
C TRP A 201 17.42 10.32 -10.81
N GLN A 202 18.41 9.77 -10.11
CA GLN A 202 18.59 10.02 -8.67
C GLN A 202 18.93 11.49 -8.39
N LYS A 203 19.78 12.10 -9.23
CA LYS A 203 20.10 13.52 -9.14
C LYS A 203 18.87 14.40 -9.36
N ASN A 204 18.09 14.14 -10.40
CA ASN A 204 16.86 14.86 -10.69
C ASN A 204 15.86 14.71 -9.53
N SER A 205 15.68 13.50 -9.01
CA SER A 205 14.83 13.22 -7.84
C SER A 205 15.28 14.00 -6.60
N THR A 206 16.60 14.08 -6.35
CA THR A 206 17.13 14.86 -5.23
C THR A 206 16.85 16.35 -5.39
N VAL A 207 17.02 16.89 -6.59
CA VAL A 207 16.71 18.30 -6.91
C VAL A 207 15.22 18.58 -6.72
N GLN A 208 14.35 17.71 -7.24
CA GLN A 208 12.90 17.81 -7.03
C GLN A 208 12.50 17.72 -5.56
N GLY A 209 13.15 16.83 -4.81
CA GLY A 209 12.95 16.73 -3.35
C GLY A 209 13.30 18.02 -2.61
N LYS A 210 14.44 18.66 -2.95
CA LYS A 210 14.84 19.97 -2.39
C LYS A 210 13.84 21.08 -2.75
N LEU A 211 13.35 21.09 -3.98
CA LEU A 211 12.32 22.04 -4.41
C LEU A 211 11.07 21.86 -3.56
N MET A 212 10.54 20.64 -3.44
CA MET A 212 9.34 20.37 -2.67
C MET A 212 9.54 20.66 -1.17
N GLU A 213 10.68 20.32 -0.59
CA GLU A 213 11.00 20.68 0.78
C GLU A 213 10.93 22.19 1.01
N SER A 214 11.49 22.99 0.08
CA SER A 214 11.43 24.45 0.12
C SER A 214 10.01 24.99 -0.04
N GLU A 215 9.22 24.45 -0.97
CA GLU A 215 7.84 24.91 -1.23
C GLU A 215 6.86 24.52 -0.09
N LEU A 216 7.17 23.46 0.63
CA LEU A 216 6.34 22.92 1.69
C LEU A 216 6.84 23.29 3.11
N ALA A 217 7.89 24.10 3.20
CA ALA A 217 8.52 24.45 4.47
C ALA A 217 7.59 25.21 5.43
N ASP A 218 6.63 25.94 4.93
CA ASP A 218 5.65 26.71 5.67
C ASP A 218 4.37 25.93 6.03
N VAL A 219 4.27 24.65 5.64
CA VAL A 219 3.13 23.80 6.02
C VAL A 219 3.23 23.50 7.51
N THR A 220 2.25 24.01 8.24
CA THR A 220 2.12 23.80 9.70
C THR A 220 0.72 23.31 10.03
N ILE A 221 0.62 22.39 10.97
CA ILE A 221 -0.63 21.90 11.54
C ILE A 221 -0.68 22.34 12.99
N THR A 222 -1.75 23.06 13.35
CA THR A 222 -1.95 23.56 14.69
C THR A 222 -2.61 22.51 15.60
N ASP A 223 -2.57 22.73 16.91
CA ASP A 223 -3.29 21.86 17.85
C ASP A 223 -4.81 21.97 17.69
N ASP A 224 -5.31 23.12 17.20
CA ASP A 224 -6.71 23.30 16.88
C ASP A 224 -7.13 22.47 15.68
N ASP A 225 -6.29 22.38 14.61
CA ASP A 225 -6.54 21.52 13.45
C ASP A 225 -6.62 20.04 13.85
N ILE A 226 -5.71 19.60 14.74
CA ILE A 226 -5.70 18.24 15.26
C ILE A 226 -6.94 17.95 16.08
N SER A 227 -7.31 18.88 16.97
CA SER A 227 -8.49 18.74 17.82
C SER A 227 -9.75 18.67 16.98
N GLN A 228 -9.89 19.53 15.96
CA GLN A 228 -11.03 19.52 15.06
C GLN A 228 -11.12 18.19 14.28
N PHE A 229 -10.00 17.69 13.74
CA PHE A 229 -9.97 16.42 13.03
C PHE A 229 -10.41 15.24 13.91
N ILE A 230 -9.93 15.22 15.17
CA ILE A 230 -10.32 14.18 16.12
C ILE A 230 -11.81 14.32 16.48
N ASP A 231 -12.30 15.52 16.76
CA ASP A 231 -13.69 15.77 17.11
C ASP A 231 -14.65 15.34 15.97
N ASP A 232 -14.26 15.64 14.72
CA ASP A 232 -15.02 15.23 13.52
C ASP A 232 -15.03 13.69 13.40
N THR A 233 -13.88 13.03 13.57
CA THR A 233 -13.79 11.56 13.52
C THR A 233 -14.59 10.89 14.65
N VAL A 234 -14.57 11.46 15.86
CA VAL A 234 -15.40 11.00 17.00
C VAL A 234 -16.89 11.16 16.67
N ALA A 235 -17.29 12.27 16.05
CA ALA A 235 -18.67 12.51 15.65
C ALA A 235 -19.14 11.49 14.59
N GLU A 236 -18.32 11.21 13.58
CA GLU A 236 -18.58 10.19 12.57
C GLU A 236 -18.67 8.79 13.18
N ALA A 237 -17.73 8.43 14.06
CA ALA A 237 -17.74 7.15 14.76
C ALA A 237 -19.02 6.96 15.60
N LYS A 238 -19.45 8.00 16.28
CA LYS A 238 -20.68 7.99 17.09
C LYS A 238 -21.93 7.85 16.22
N GLU A 239 -22.01 8.59 15.11
CA GLU A 239 -23.11 8.45 14.15
C GLU A 239 -23.15 7.06 13.53
N CYS A 240 -21.98 6.51 13.18
CA CYS A 240 -21.87 5.15 12.69
C CYS A 240 -22.37 4.13 13.73
N TRP A 241 -21.94 4.25 14.99
CA TRP A 241 -22.43 3.40 16.07
C TRP A 241 -23.97 3.43 16.22
N GLU A 242 -24.58 4.62 16.11
CA GLU A 242 -26.02 4.80 16.26
C GLU A 242 -26.84 4.26 15.05
N THR A 243 -26.25 4.23 13.86
CA THR A 243 -26.95 3.89 12.60
C THR A 243 -26.57 2.54 12.04
N ASP A 244 -25.31 2.13 12.16
CA ASP A 244 -24.76 0.87 11.63
C ASP A 244 -23.67 0.32 12.56
N PRO A 245 -24.05 -0.30 13.68
CA PRO A 245 -23.11 -0.84 14.66
C PRO A 245 -22.14 -1.88 14.05
N ALA A 246 -22.57 -2.64 13.03
CA ALA A 246 -21.71 -3.65 12.41
C ALA A 246 -20.54 -3.02 11.65
N THR A 247 -20.80 -1.94 10.91
CA THR A 247 -19.74 -1.16 10.26
C THR A 247 -18.84 -0.49 11.29
N PHE A 248 -19.40 0.03 12.39
CA PHE A 248 -18.62 0.58 13.47
C PHE A 248 -17.63 -0.43 14.07
N GLU A 249 -18.09 -1.63 14.42
CA GLU A 249 -17.26 -2.69 15.01
C GLU A 249 -16.16 -3.19 14.07
N SER A 250 -16.40 -3.15 12.76
CA SER A 250 -15.40 -3.54 11.75
C SER A 250 -14.37 -2.44 11.45
N ASN A 251 -14.60 -1.21 11.92
CA ASN A 251 -13.72 -0.06 11.70
C ASN A 251 -12.83 0.21 12.90
N SER A 252 -11.56 -0.22 12.82
CA SER A 252 -10.59 -0.03 13.91
C SER A 252 -10.35 1.45 14.25
N THR A 253 -10.45 2.36 13.26
CA THR A 253 -10.32 3.79 13.52
C THR A 253 -11.45 4.31 14.38
N TYR A 254 -12.69 3.89 14.13
CA TYR A 254 -13.82 4.31 14.95
C TYR A 254 -13.72 3.77 16.38
N MET A 255 -13.34 2.50 16.52
CA MET A 255 -13.13 1.87 17.82
C MET A 255 -11.99 2.52 18.63
N SER A 256 -10.99 3.10 17.97
CA SER A 256 -9.87 3.78 18.66
C SER A 256 -10.19 5.20 19.11
N VAL A 257 -11.22 5.85 18.56
CA VAL A 257 -11.59 7.26 18.90
C VAL A 257 -12.88 7.38 19.68
N TYR A 258 -13.72 6.33 19.68
CA TYR A 258 -14.99 6.35 20.38
C TYR A 258 -15.27 4.98 21.02
N VAL A 259 -15.59 4.99 22.31
CA VAL A 259 -15.99 3.80 23.06
C VAL A 259 -17.46 3.97 23.47
N PRO A 260 -18.39 3.19 22.89
CA PRO A 260 -19.79 3.22 23.31
C PRO A 260 -19.98 2.89 24.78
N GLU A 261 -20.95 3.57 25.43
CA GLU A 261 -21.27 3.30 26.84
C GLU A 261 -21.65 1.83 27.04
N GLY A 262 -21.04 1.19 28.05
CA GLY A 262 -21.24 -0.22 28.37
C GLY A 262 -20.32 -1.17 27.62
N THR A 263 -19.35 -0.68 26.85
CA THR A 263 -18.27 -1.49 26.28
C THR A 263 -17.40 -2.04 27.40
N ARG A 264 -17.07 -3.33 27.33
CA ARG A 264 -16.31 -4.04 28.35
C ARG A 264 -15.04 -4.63 27.75
N ASN A 265 -13.95 -4.54 28.48
CA ASN A 265 -12.76 -5.34 28.20
C ASN A 265 -12.95 -6.73 28.77
N ILE A 266 -12.75 -7.73 27.93
CA ILE A 266 -12.92 -9.14 28.25
C ILE A 266 -11.59 -9.85 28.09
N ARG A 267 -11.20 -10.62 29.09
CA ARG A 267 -10.10 -11.59 28.99
C ARG A 267 -10.66 -12.96 28.72
N GLU A 268 -9.90 -13.76 28.00
CA GLU A 268 -10.33 -15.13 27.67
C GLU A 268 -9.27 -16.17 27.99
N ILE A 269 -9.76 -17.37 28.24
CA ILE A 269 -8.98 -18.64 28.24
C ILE A 269 -9.69 -19.58 27.30
N LEU A 270 -9.12 -19.84 26.14
CA LEU A 270 -9.62 -20.79 25.16
C LEU A 270 -8.87 -22.11 25.28
N LEU A 271 -9.60 -23.19 25.56
CA LEU A 271 -9.13 -24.57 25.44
C LEU A 271 -9.52 -25.07 24.03
N LYS A 272 -8.65 -24.87 23.07
CA LYS A 272 -8.90 -25.03 21.63
C LYS A 272 -9.16 -26.49 21.24
N PHE A 273 -10.07 -26.74 20.29
CA PHE A 273 -10.22 -28.05 19.65
C PHE A 273 -9.08 -28.30 18.67
N GLY A 274 -8.94 -29.54 18.19
CA GLY A 274 -7.98 -29.89 17.16
C GLY A 274 -8.31 -29.18 15.83
N ASP A 275 -7.27 -28.85 15.03
CA ASP A 275 -7.47 -28.13 13.77
C ASP A 275 -8.36 -28.91 12.79
N ASP A 276 -8.23 -30.24 12.74
CA ASP A 276 -9.06 -31.11 11.91
C ASP A 276 -10.54 -31.11 12.37
N ASP A 277 -10.78 -31.11 13.69
CA ASP A 277 -12.11 -31.06 14.28
C ASP A 277 -12.79 -29.69 13.97
N MET A 278 -12.05 -28.60 14.10
CA MET A 278 -12.55 -27.26 13.76
C MET A 278 -12.87 -27.13 12.25
N MET A 279 -12.07 -27.74 11.39
CA MET A 279 -12.38 -27.79 9.96
C MET A 279 -13.67 -28.56 9.67
N GLU A 280 -13.90 -29.68 10.35
CA GLU A 280 -15.15 -30.45 10.20
C GLU A 280 -16.37 -29.67 10.72
N LEU A 281 -16.25 -29.03 11.91
CA LEU A 281 -17.29 -28.13 12.44
C LEU A 281 -17.61 -27.01 11.44
N SER A 282 -16.58 -26.33 10.92
CA SER A 282 -16.76 -25.26 9.93
C SER A 282 -17.44 -25.75 8.66
N LYS A 283 -17.09 -26.94 8.17
CA LYS A 283 -17.71 -27.53 6.98
C LYS A 283 -19.19 -27.84 7.22
N LEU A 284 -19.55 -28.42 8.37
CA LEU A 284 -20.94 -28.69 8.75
C LEU A 284 -21.73 -27.38 8.87
N ARG A 285 -21.19 -26.34 9.52
CA ARG A 285 -21.84 -25.02 9.61
C ARG A 285 -22.07 -24.37 8.24
N ASN A 286 -21.08 -24.45 7.36
CA ASN A 286 -21.15 -23.86 6.01
C ASN A 286 -22.10 -24.59 5.06
N SER A 287 -22.55 -25.81 5.36
CA SER A 287 -23.57 -26.50 4.57
C SER A 287 -24.94 -25.82 4.65
N GLY A 288 -25.22 -25.14 5.77
CA GLY A 288 -26.45 -24.40 6.01
C GLY A 288 -27.71 -25.27 6.19
N THR A 289 -27.58 -26.61 6.30
CA THR A 289 -28.73 -27.49 6.53
C THR A 289 -28.95 -27.68 8.03
N ASP A 290 -30.23 -27.89 8.42
CA ASP A 290 -30.58 -28.15 9.83
C ASP A 290 -29.92 -29.44 10.35
N GLU A 291 -29.84 -30.48 9.51
CA GLU A 291 -29.23 -31.79 9.84
C GLU A 291 -27.72 -31.65 10.13
N ASP A 292 -27.00 -30.91 9.29
CA ASP A 292 -25.55 -30.67 9.49
C ASP A 292 -25.30 -29.78 10.71
N ASN A 293 -26.18 -28.79 10.95
CA ASN A 293 -26.08 -27.96 12.15
C ASN A 293 -26.32 -28.78 13.45
N GLU A 294 -27.27 -29.75 13.44
CA GLU A 294 -27.47 -30.67 14.57
C GLU A 294 -26.25 -31.54 14.75
N THR A 295 -25.70 -32.09 13.67
CA THR A 295 -24.45 -32.87 13.67
C THR A 295 -23.27 -32.07 14.23
N ALA A 296 -23.13 -30.80 13.80
CA ALA A 296 -22.10 -29.89 14.32
C ALA A 296 -22.25 -29.69 15.85
N ASN A 297 -23.48 -29.50 16.33
CA ASN A 297 -23.74 -29.33 17.75
C ASN A 297 -23.35 -30.58 18.55
N GLU A 298 -23.69 -31.80 18.08
CA GLU A 298 -23.32 -33.07 18.72
C GLU A 298 -21.79 -33.26 18.72
N LEU A 299 -21.12 -32.96 17.61
CA LEU A 299 -19.66 -33.02 17.51
C LEU A 299 -19.01 -32.05 18.50
N ARG A 300 -19.47 -30.79 18.53
CA ARG A 300 -18.98 -29.75 19.42
C ARG A 300 -19.05 -30.17 20.90
N GLU A 301 -20.20 -30.69 21.32
CA GLU A 301 -20.37 -31.18 22.70
C GLU A 301 -19.43 -32.37 23.02
N THR A 302 -19.27 -33.28 22.06
CA THR A 302 -18.34 -34.42 22.22
C THR A 302 -16.90 -33.97 22.39
N LEU A 303 -16.47 -32.99 21.62
CA LEU A 303 -15.12 -32.40 21.70
C LEU A 303 -14.94 -31.62 23.02
N ALA A 304 -15.97 -30.91 23.45
CA ALA A 304 -15.98 -30.17 24.70
C ALA A 304 -15.82 -31.10 25.92
N ASP A 305 -16.46 -32.27 25.92
CA ASP A 305 -16.32 -33.26 27.00
C ASP A 305 -14.85 -33.66 27.23
N GLY A 306 -14.04 -33.70 26.16
CA GLY A 306 -12.60 -33.97 26.26
C GLY A 306 -11.79 -32.85 26.95
N LYS A 307 -12.31 -31.63 27.01
CA LYS A 307 -11.66 -30.46 27.60
C LYS A 307 -12.23 -30.09 28.99
N ARG A 308 -13.41 -30.60 29.37
CA ARG A 308 -14.11 -30.20 30.62
C ARG A 308 -13.24 -30.38 31.86
N SER A 309 -12.48 -31.47 31.99
CA SER A 309 -11.62 -31.70 33.17
C SER A 309 -10.57 -30.59 33.34
N THR A 310 -10.04 -30.05 32.24
CA THR A 310 -9.08 -28.92 32.29
C THR A 310 -9.81 -27.64 32.65
N ALA A 311 -10.99 -27.40 32.07
CA ALA A 311 -11.82 -26.24 32.37
C ALA A 311 -12.23 -26.22 33.84
N ASP A 312 -12.68 -27.35 34.40
CA ASP A 312 -13.02 -27.50 35.83
C ASP A 312 -11.84 -27.21 36.75
N GLU A 313 -10.62 -27.63 36.36
CA GLU A 313 -9.41 -27.33 37.14
C GLU A 313 -9.08 -25.83 37.11
N ILE A 314 -9.33 -25.13 35.96
CA ILE A 314 -9.16 -23.69 35.84
C ILE A 314 -10.14 -22.97 36.77
N ILE A 315 -11.44 -23.32 36.70
CA ILE A 315 -12.47 -22.73 37.56
C ILE A 315 -12.11 -22.94 39.05
N LYS A 316 -11.71 -24.12 39.43
CA LYS A 316 -11.29 -24.38 40.78
C LYS A 316 -10.09 -23.54 41.24
N GLN A 317 -9.10 -23.32 40.37
CA GLN A 317 -7.96 -22.45 40.69
C GLN A 317 -8.36 -20.97 40.79
N LEU A 318 -9.35 -20.51 40.01
CA LEU A 318 -9.96 -19.21 40.17
C LEU A 318 -10.68 -19.06 41.52
N GLU A 319 -11.45 -20.05 41.91
CA GLU A 319 -12.13 -20.12 43.25
C GLU A 319 -11.12 -20.12 44.39
N GLU A 320 -9.96 -20.75 44.22
CA GLU A 320 -8.86 -20.78 45.18
C GLU A 320 -8.08 -19.43 45.22
N GLY A 321 -8.41 -18.47 44.33
CA GLY A 321 -7.88 -17.11 44.33
C GLY A 321 -6.66 -16.91 43.42
N LYS A 322 -6.36 -17.81 42.48
CA LYS A 322 -5.37 -17.59 41.46
C LYS A 322 -5.89 -16.55 40.49
N SER A 323 -5.02 -15.70 39.95
CA SER A 323 -5.46 -14.64 39.01
C SER A 323 -5.84 -15.26 37.66
N PHE A 324 -6.81 -14.64 36.97
CA PHE A 324 -7.22 -15.04 35.63
C PHE A 324 -6.05 -14.91 34.65
N GLU A 325 -5.23 -13.87 34.80
CA GLU A 325 -4.05 -13.59 33.97
C GLU A 325 -3.01 -14.73 34.06
N GLU A 326 -2.67 -15.19 35.30
CA GLU A 326 -1.75 -16.32 35.47
C GLU A 326 -2.29 -17.62 34.85
N LEU A 327 -3.61 -17.81 34.86
CA LEU A 327 -4.24 -18.96 34.24
C LEU A 327 -4.34 -18.84 32.73
N ALA A 328 -4.58 -17.64 32.23
CA ALA A 328 -4.54 -17.34 30.78
C ALA A 328 -3.15 -17.60 30.21
N GLU A 329 -2.08 -17.12 30.86
CA GLU A 329 -0.71 -17.43 30.46
C GLU A 329 -0.40 -18.93 30.42
N GLN A 330 -1.02 -19.71 31.33
CA GLN A 330 -0.76 -21.14 31.45
C GLN A 330 -1.61 -22.01 30.52
N TYR A 331 -2.86 -21.61 30.26
CA TYR A 331 -3.87 -22.51 29.67
C TYR A 331 -4.46 -21.96 28.35
N ASN A 332 -4.34 -20.66 28.05
CA ASN A 332 -4.92 -20.13 26.83
C ASN A 332 -4.21 -20.70 25.60
N GLU A 333 -4.97 -21.39 24.75
CA GLU A 333 -4.50 -22.00 23.50
C GLU A 333 -4.84 -21.11 22.28
N ASP A 334 -5.44 -19.91 22.48
CA ASP A 334 -5.58 -18.95 21.40
C ASP A 334 -4.24 -18.28 21.09
N THR A 335 -3.76 -18.51 19.87
CA THR A 335 -2.48 -17.97 19.37
C THR A 335 -2.66 -16.71 18.52
N ALA A 336 -3.91 -16.26 18.33
CA ALA A 336 -4.23 -15.13 17.44
C ALA A 336 -3.90 -13.74 18.04
N GLY A 337 -3.34 -13.68 19.26
CA GLY A 337 -2.86 -12.42 19.80
C GLY A 337 -3.27 -12.12 21.24
N ASN A 338 -4.01 -11.06 21.46
CA ASN A 338 -4.35 -10.61 22.79
C ASN A 338 -5.47 -11.43 23.40
N TYR A 339 -5.21 -11.97 24.59
CA TYR A 339 -6.23 -12.62 25.42
C TYR A 339 -7.20 -11.58 26.07
N GLU A 340 -7.07 -10.31 25.76
CA GLU A 340 -7.94 -9.21 26.22
C GLU A 340 -8.41 -8.36 25.03
N PHE A 341 -9.72 -8.15 24.90
CA PHE A 341 -10.35 -7.41 23.83
C PHE A 341 -11.60 -6.67 24.30
N ALA A 342 -11.96 -5.60 23.60
CA ALA A 342 -13.17 -4.83 23.91
C ALA A 342 -14.39 -5.45 23.22
N VAL A 343 -15.51 -5.53 23.95
CA VAL A 343 -16.80 -5.96 23.42
C VAL A 343 -17.83 -4.88 23.66
N VAL A 344 -18.41 -4.37 22.57
CA VAL A 344 -19.48 -3.37 22.63
C VAL A 344 -20.82 -4.01 23.00
N PRO A 345 -21.77 -3.24 23.54
CA PRO A 345 -23.12 -3.75 23.84
C PRO A 345 -23.82 -4.24 22.58
N ASN A 346 -24.44 -5.42 22.63
CA ASN A 346 -25.15 -6.04 21.51
C ASN A 346 -24.26 -6.21 20.26
N SER A 347 -23.01 -6.53 20.45
CA SER A 347 -22.04 -6.76 19.39
C SER A 347 -22.57 -7.69 18.30
N THR A 348 -22.30 -7.37 17.04
CA THR A 348 -22.66 -8.20 15.89
C THR A 348 -21.59 -9.23 15.54
N LEU A 349 -20.40 -9.12 16.14
CA LEU A 349 -19.28 -10.02 15.92
C LEU A 349 -19.37 -11.30 16.75
N TRP A 350 -20.11 -11.26 17.84
CA TRP A 350 -20.23 -12.36 18.78
C TRP A 350 -21.61 -13.02 18.72
N ASN A 351 -21.66 -14.35 18.81
CA ASN A 351 -22.92 -15.07 18.83
C ASN A 351 -23.73 -14.78 20.10
N GLN A 352 -25.02 -15.11 20.07
CA GLN A 352 -25.94 -14.82 21.17
C GLN A 352 -25.54 -15.53 22.46
N GLU A 353 -24.99 -16.74 22.38
CA GLU A 353 -24.57 -17.53 23.53
C GLU A 353 -23.44 -16.83 24.32
N PHE A 354 -22.47 -16.28 23.61
CA PHE A 354 -21.39 -15.48 24.22
C PHE A 354 -21.97 -14.20 24.87
N GLN A 355 -22.86 -13.50 24.18
CA GLN A 355 -23.47 -12.27 24.71
C GLN A 355 -24.34 -12.53 25.93
N ASP A 356 -25.10 -13.63 25.95
CA ASP A 356 -25.92 -14.03 27.10
C ASP A 356 -25.04 -14.30 28.33
N VAL A 357 -23.92 -14.99 28.14
CA VAL A 357 -22.96 -15.22 29.21
C VAL A 357 -22.29 -13.91 29.68
N LEU A 358 -21.84 -13.08 28.72
CA LEU A 358 -21.26 -11.76 29.06
C LEU A 358 -22.22 -10.89 29.87
N ALA A 359 -23.51 -10.97 29.59
CA ALA A 359 -24.53 -10.23 30.34
C ALA A 359 -24.68 -10.69 31.81
N THR A 360 -24.26 -11.91 32.15
CA THR A 360 -24.28 -12.41 33.55
C THR A 360 -23.12 -11.89 34.40
N LEU A 361 -22.06 -11.37 33.78
CA LEU A 361 -20.89 -10.82 34.47
C LEU A 361 -21.19 -9.38 34.88
N GLU A 362 -21.63 -9.17 36.13
CA GLU A 362 -22.11 -7.87 36.60
C GLU A 362 -20.98 -6.92 37.04
N ASN A 363 -19.89 -7.49 37.55
CA ASN A 363 -18.81 -6.71 38.16
C ASN A 363 -17.46 -7.01 37.52
N VAL A 364 -16.59 -6.03 37.50
CA VAL A 364 -15.18 -6.24 37.15
C VAL A 364 -14.57 -7.31 38.04
N GLY A 365 -13.96 -8.30 37.40
CA GLY A 365 -13.40 -9.50 38.04
C GLY A 365 -14.31 -10.73 37.99
N ASP A 366 -15.61 -10.56 37.68
CA ASP A 366 -16.50 -11.71 37.44
C ASP A 366 -16.01 -12.52 36.25
N TYR A 367 -16.12 -13.83 36.32
CA TYR A 367 -15.77 -14.77 35.25
C TYR A 367 -16.89 -15.78 35.00
N SER A 368 -16.90 -16.35 33.80
CA SER A 368 -17.94 -17.27 33.36
C SER A 368 -17.64 -18.70 33.74
N GLU A 369 -18.69 -19.54 33.79
CA GLU A 369 -18.55 -20.98 33.56
C GLU A 369 -18.01 -21.22 32.14
N PRO A 370 -17.45 -22.41 31.85
CA PRO A 370 -16.98 -22.77 30.53
C PRO A 370 -18.08 -22.72 29.47
N ILE A 371 -17.87 -21.96 28.42
CA ILE A 371 -18.77 -21.79 27.24
C ILE A 371 -18.30 -22.73 26.14
N VAL A 372 -19.20 -23.53 25.58
CA VAL A 372 -18.89 -24.42 24.47
C VAL A 372 -19.01 -23.62 23.16
N THR A 373 -17.92 -23.45 22.42
CA THR A 373 -17.88 -22.75 21.12
C THR A 373 -17.48 -23.73 20.01
N ASP A 374 -17.56 -23.33 18.76
CA ASP A 374 -17.05 -24.12 17.64
C ASP A 374 -15.50 -24.16 17.58
N TYR A 375 -14.83 -23.37 18.43
CA TYR A 375 -13.36 -23.30 18.51
C TYR A 375 -12.79 -24.07 19.70
N GLY A 376 -13.59 -24.27 20.75
CA GLY A 376 -13.15 -24.90 22.01
C GLY A 376 -14.05 -24.55 23.18
N LEU A 377 -13.59 -24.88 24.39
CA LEU A 377 -14.16 -24.36 25.62
C LEU A 377 -13.55 -23.00 25.95
N LEU A 378 -14.40 -22.01 26.10
CA LEU A 378 -14.04 -20.63 26.36
C LEU A 378 -14.45 -20.24 27.79
N ILE A 379 -13.56 -19.67 28.57
CA ILE A 379 -13.84 -19.04 29.86
C ILE A 379 -13.50 -17.55 29.68
N ILE A 380 -14.44 -16.68 30.01
CA ILE A 380 -14.25 -15.23 29.89
C ILE A 380 -14.30 -14.53 31.26
N GLN A 381 -13.55 -13.43 31.36
CA GLN A 381 -13.58 -12.55 32.52
C GLN A 381 -13.88 -11.13 32.10
N TYR A 382 -14.77 -10.46 32.81
CA TYR A 382 -14.94 -9.02 32.73
C TYR A 382 -13.75 -8.34 33.42
N SER A 383 -12.78 -7.87 32.64
CA SER A 383 -11.51 -7.35 33.18
C SER A 383 -11.58 -5.89 33.60
N SER A 384 -12.26 -5.06 32.82
CA SER A 384 -12.46 -3.63 33.09
C SER A 384 -13.53 -3.01 32.20
N ASP A 385 -14.05 -1.87 32.57
CA ASP A 385 -14.76 -1.00 31.62
C ASP A 385 -13.79 -0.54 30.55
N ALA A 386 -14.21 -0.58 29.29
CA ALA A 386 -13.39 -0.08 28.21
C ALA A 386 -13.42 1.46 28.20
N ALA A 387 -12.25 2.05 28.05
CA ALA A 387 -12.09 3.49 27.90
C ALA A 387 -10.80 3.76 27.14
N ILE A 388 -10.76 4.85 26.40
CA ILE A 388 -9.54 5.33 25.77
C ILE A 388 -8.68 5.96 26.87
N THR A 389 -7.47 5.46 27.04
CA THR A 389 -6.52 5.94 28.03
C THR A 389 -5.88 7.27 27.61
N ASP A 390 -5.27 7.99 28.57
CA ASP A 390 -4.54 9.22 28.26
C ASP A 390 -3.37 8.95 27.28
N GLU A 391 -2.71 7.81 27.40
CA GLU A 391 -1.61 7.40 26.49
C GLU A 391 -2.14 7.15 25.06
N GLU A 392 -3.28 6.47 24.92
CA GLU A 392 -3.92 6.25 23.63
C GLU A 392 -4.38 7.57 23.00
N TRP A 393 -4.90 8.50 23.79
CA TRP A 393 -5.23 9.85 23.31
C TRP A 393 -3.99 10.64 22.81
N GLU A 394 -2.85 10.54 23.50
CA GLU A 394 -1.61 11.18 23.04
C GLU A 394 -1.09 10.54 21.75
N ASN A 395 -1.13 9.21 21.64
CA ASN A 395 -0.77 8.52 20.41
C ASN A 395 -1.69 8.94 19.26
N LEU A 396 -3.01 8.97 19.49
CA LEU A 396 -3.98 9.39 18.47
C LEU A 396 -3.73 10.84 17.99
N ARG A 397 -3.38 11.76 18.91
CA ARG A 397 -2.99 13.14 18.53
C ARG A 397 -1.72 13.18 17.69
N SER A 398 -0.74 12.33 18.00
CA SER A 398 0.49 12.22 17.22
C SER A 398 0.21 11.70 15.81
N ASP A 399 -0.58 10.63 15.70
CA ASP A 399 -0.95 10.02 14.43
C ASP A 399 -1.80 10.98 13.58
N ALA A 400 -2.76 11.66 14.20
CA ALA A 400 -3.58 12.68 13.54
C ALA A 400 -2.72 13.84 13.02
N ARG A 401 -1.71 14.28 13.77
CA ARG A 401 -0.75 15.31 13.33
C ARG A 401 0.03 14.84 12.11
N GLU A 402 0.59 13.64 12.14
CA GLU A 402 1.35 13.09 11.02
C GLU A 402 0.47 12.94 9.77
N TYR A 403 -0.75 12.44 9.93
CA TYR A 403 -1.73 12.31 8.86
C TYR A 403 -2.09 13.68 8.24
N LEU A 404 -2.43 14.67 9.06
CA LEU A 404 -2.79 16.01 8.58
C LEU A 404 -1.63 16.72 7.88
N VAL A 405 -0.40 16.59 8.41
CA VAL A 405 0.81 17.12 7.75
C VAL A 405 0.98 16.46 6.39
N TYR A 406 0.83 15.13 6.30
CA TYR A 406 0.94 14.41 5.04
C TYR A 406 -0.12 14.85 4.02
N GLN A 407 -1.40 14.89 4.42
CA GLN A 407 -2.51 15.29 3.55
C GLN A 407 -2.37 16.73 3.07
N THR A 408 -2.01 17.66 3.96
CA THR A 408 -1.82 19.05 3.61
C THR A 408 -0.66 19.25 2.64
N LYS A 409 0.46 18.55 2.87
CA LYS A 409 1.59 18.57 1.94
C LYS A 409 1.23 17.97 0.59
N LEU A 410 0.49 16.88 0.56
CA LEU A 410 0.02 16.25 -0.68
C LEU A 410 -0.89 17.19 -1.47
N SER A 411 -1.88 17.81 -0.82
CA SER A 411 -2.78 18.79 -1.44
C SER A 411 -1.99 19.97 -2.02
N LYS A 412 -1.11 20.57 -1.21
CA LYS A 412 -0.28 21.70 -1.65
C LYS A 412 0.65 21.32 -2.82
N THR A 413 1.21 20.11 -2.81
CA THR A 413 2.02 19.59 -3.93
C THR A 413 1.20 19.51 -5.21
N ASN A 414 -0.02 18.96 -5.14
CA ASN A 414 -0.91 18.87 -6.31
C ASN A 414 -1.30 20.26 -6.85
N ASP A 415 -1.57 21.20 -5.95
CA ASP A 415 -1.86 22.59 -6.34
C ASP A 415 -0.66 23.25 -7.04
N LEU A 416 0.54 23.06 -6.49
CA LEU A 416 1.79 23.58 -7.09
C LEU A 416 2.03 22.98 -8.48
N LEU A 417 1.92 21.67 -8.64
CA LEU A 417 2.11 20.99 -9.92
C LEU A 417 1.07 21.45 -10.95
N THR A 418 -0.17 21.62 -10.55
CA THR A 418 -1.25 22.14 -11.39
C THR A 418 -0.97 23.58 -11.83
N GLN A 419 -0.55 24.41 -10.89
CA GLN A 419 -0.16 25.80 -11.18
C GLN A 419 1.03 25.85 -12.14
N TRP A 420 2.08 25.07 -11.89
CA TRP A 420 3.27 25.04 -12.74
C TRP A 420 2.99 24.51 -14.14
N LYS A 421 2.15 23.48 -14.29
CA LYS A 421 1.69 23.01 -15.61
C LYS A 421 0.89 24.10 -16.36
N THR A 422 0.14 24.92 -15.64
CA THR A 422 -0.57 26.08 -16.21
C THR A 422 0.38 27.20 -16.62
N ASP A 423 1.41 27.46 -15.80
CA ASP A 423 2.41 28.49 -16.07
C ASP A 423 3.36 28.12 -17.20
N TYR A 424 3.60 26.82 -17.41
CA TYR A 424 4.47 26.26 -18.45
C TYR A 424 3.72 25.21 -19.27
N PRO A 425 2.72 25.63 -20.09
CA PRO A 425 1.89 24.70 -20.85
C PRO A 425 2.69 24.04 -21.97
N TYR A 426 2.71 22.72 -21.98
CA TYR A 426 3.32 21.93 -23.05
C TYR A 426 2.41 21.83 -24.27
N THR A 427 3.02 21.95 -25.46
CA THR A 427 2.45 21.45 -26.70
C THR A 427 3.01 20.06 -26.97
N ILE A 428 2.15 19.06 -27.09
CA ILE A 428 2.52 17.64 -27.23
C ILE A 428 2.06 17.13 -28.60
N ASP A 429 2.97 16.46 -29.33
CA ASP A 429 2.65 15.74 -30.56
C ASP A 429 2.11 14.34 -30.21
N TYR A 430 0.83 14.28 -29.81
CA TYR A 430 0.16 13.03 -29.45
C TYR A 430 0.21 11.98 -30.56
N ALA A 431 0.17 12.40 -31.83
CA ALA A 431 0.22 11.48 -32.96
C ALA A 431 1.58 10.78 -33.07
N ALA A 432 2.68 11.51 -32.84
CA ALA A 432 4.02 10.91 -32.79
C ALA A 432 4.17 9.89 -31.66
N LEU A 433 3.47 10.11 -30.54
CA LEU A 433 3.45 9.23 -29.38
C LEU A 433 2.43 8.09 -29.50
N ARG A 434 1.69 8.01 -30.59
CA ARG A 434 0.57 7.07 -30.79
C ARG A 434 -0.48 7.15 -29.67
N LEU A 435 -0.84 8.37 -29.32
CA LEU A 435 -1.83 8.71 -28.32
C LEU A 435 -2.97 9.51 -28.95
N GLU A 436 -4.17 9.38 -28.41
CA GLU A 436 -5.27 10.26 -28.72
C GLU A 436 -5.09 11.61 -27.99
N ASP A 437 -5.26 12.71 -28.71
CA ASP A 437 -5.23 14.04 -28.12
C ASP A 437 -6.49 14.25 -27.25
N PRO A 438 -6.34 14.45 -25.92
CA PRO A 438 -7.49 14.61 -25.02
C PRO A 438 -8.36 15.82 -25.36
N ASN A 439 -7.86 16.79 -26.15
CA ASN A 439 -8.61 17.96 -26.57
C ASN A 439 -9.46 17.72 -27.82
N THR A 440 -9.27 16.58 -28.51
CA THR A 440 -10.02 16.22 -29.73
C THR A 440 -11.15 15.21 -29.47
N VAL A 441 -11.35 14.73 -28.24
CA VAL A 441 -12.47 13.89 -27.90
C VAL A 441 -13.77 14.68 -28.11
N SER A 442 -14.37 14.41 -29.25
CA SER A 442 -15.55 15.11 -29.76
C SER A 442 -16.75 14.98 -28.85
N SER A 443 -17.49 16.08 -28.79
CA SER A 443 -18.87 16.24 -28.38
C SER A 443 -19.88 15.36 -29.16
N ASP A 444 -19.60 14.10 -29.46
CA ASP A 444 -20.57 13.17 -30.02
C ASP A 444 -21.20 12.27 -28.91
N GLY A 445 -21.69 12.95 -27.88
CA GLY A 445 -22.67 12.39 -26.97
C GLY A 445 -24.07 12.60 -27.52
N THR A 446 -24.47 11.86 -28.53
CA THR A 446 -25.89 11.75 -28.88
C THR A 446 -26.62 11.12 -27.70
N ALA A 447 -27.38 11.96 -27.00
CA ALA A 447 -28.46 11.57 -26.15
C ALA A 447 -29.40 10.66 -26.96
N GLY A 448 -29.35 9.36 -26.73
CA GLY A 448 -30.39 8.41 -27.10
C GLY A 448 -31.46 8.42 -26.00
N ALA A 449 -32.45 9.25 -26.18
CA ALA A 449 -33.73 9.09 -25.53
C ALA A 449 -34.50 7.98 -26.30
N GLU A 450 -34.84 6.90 -25.61
CA GLU A 450 -36.16 6.28 -25.60
C GLU A 450 -36.22 5.19 -24.53
#